data_73ef38ffda55347d14a79c5ab311cbaa
#
_entry.id   73ef38ffda55347d14a79c5ab311cbaa
#
_cell.length_a   1.000
_cell.length_b   1.000
_cell.length_c   1.000
_cell.angle_alpha   90.00
_cell.angle_beta   90.00
_cell.angle_gamma   90.00
#
_symmetry.space_group_name_H-M   'P 1'
#
loop_
_entity.id
_entity.type
_entity.pdbx_description
1 polymer ?
#
loop_
_entity_poly.entity_id
_entity_poly.type
_entity_poly.pdbx_seq_one_letter_code
_entity_poly.pdbx_strand_id
1 'polypeptide(L)'
;MSPSRPEPMDAAGRATRGDASPDTASPPAAAPSAQRRRALRTVAAGAAAIAGAPAIAIAQDDRSTVRLLVGAASAMDFTARLLGEYLREALGRPVVVESKLGAGGRVALGDLKRSAPDGRTLMLSTSSPFTIFPNIYTKLEYDPVVDFTPIGNVAWFDIGVSVGPQVPATDMRQFVEWARGQREAVVYGAAPGTGSASHFTGIAIAMASGLKLQPVPYKDSAQGIADAVAGRLPLMITGTSPLAQMHTSGRLRMLATSGDDRSPLTPEVPTLRQSGVAASVVINASLYGPAGMAPALLQRLHGTLQGFFARADLREKLTAQGMGLNPMTPQALTAALAEERKRYAELAKASGYVPEPA
;
A
#
# COMPACT_ATOMS: atom_id res chain seq x y z
N MET A 1 49.53 -18.71 16.60
CA MET A 1 49.57 -19.99 17.33
C MET A 1 48.31 -20.75 16.95
N SER A 2 48.40 -21.61 15.95
CA SER A 2 47.54 -22.79 15.74
C SER A 2 48.13 -23.92 16.61
N PRO A 3 47.38 -24.96 16.96
CA PRO A 3 46.88 -26.02 16.09
C PRO A 3 45.51 -26.58 16.56
N SER A 4 44.79 -27.55 16.06
CA SER A 4 44.98 -28.56 14.99
C SER A 4 43.65 -29.34 14.86
N ARG A 5 43.32 -29.75 13.68
CA ARG A 5 42.39 -30.85 13.37
C ARG A 5 42.92 -32.19 13.90
N PRO A 6 42.10 -33.27 14.02
CA PRO A 6 42.20 -34.35 13.06
C PRO A 6 40.90 -34.95 12.52
N GLU A 7 40.93 -35.37 11.28
CA GLU A 7 40.21 -36.45 10.60
C GLU A 7 40.88 -37.81 10.95
N PRO A 8 40.49 -38.95 10.26
CA PRO A 8 39.25 -39.73 10.22
C PRO A 8 39.49 -41.20 10.63
N MET A 9 38.47 -42.04 10.61
CA MET A 9 38.70 -43.50 10.50
C MET A 9 37.56 -44.23 9.81
N ASP A 10 37.96 -44.93 8.78
CA ASP A 10 37.36 -45.97 7.95
C ASP A 10 37.31 -47.33 8.68
N ALA A 11 36.37 -48.20 8.28
CA ALA A 11 36.50 -49.64 8.12
C ALA A 11 35.14 -50.31 7.97
N ALA A 12 34.71 -50.76 6.83
CA ALA A 12 34.88 -52.02 6.10
C ALA A 12 34.58 -53.32 6.87
N GLY A 13 33.72 -54.16 6.32
CA GLY A 13 33.54 -55.55 6.70
C GLY A 13 32.27 -56.22 6.20
N ARG A 14 32.25 -56.70 4.97
CA ARG A 14 32.04 -58.05 4.42
C ARG A 14 30.92 -58.93 5.03
N ALA A 15 29.91 -59.21 4.21
CA ALA A 15 29.63 -60.48 3.48
C ALA A 15 29.38 -61.75 4.29
N THR A 16 28.26 -62.44 4.02
CA THR A 16 28.21 -63.85 3.60
C THR A 16 26.80 -64.24 3.10
N ARG A 17 26.86 -65.03 2.10
CA ARG A 17 26.03 -65.89 1.26
C ARG A 17 25.10 -66.88 1.98
N GLY A 18 24.09 -67.32 1.21
CA GLY A 18 23.43 -68.65 1.21
C GLY A 18 21.91 -68.50 1.37
N ASP A 19 21.04 -69.12 0.70
CA ASP A 19 21.11 -70.28 -0.17
C ASP A 19 19.72 -70.42 -0.91
N ALA A 20 19.72 -71.25 -1.91
CA ALA A 20 18.66 -71.41 -2.93
C ALA A 20 17.49 -72.27 -2.52
N SER A 21 16.28 -71.91 -3.11
CA SER A 21 15.26 -72.78 -3.72
C SER A 21 14.36 -73.68 -2.83
N PRO A 22 13.22 -74.16 -3.29
CA PRO A 22 12.68 -74.19 -4.62
C PRO A 22 11.16 -73.84 -4.80
N ASP A 23 10.81 -73.60 -6.02
CA ASP A 23 9.59 -73.85 -6.79
C ASP A 23 8.36 -74.44 -6.07
N THR A 24 7.24 -73.67 -6.10
CA THR A 24 5.87 -74.28 -6.15
C THR A 24 5.04 -73.50 -7.16
N ALA A 25 4.78 -74.20 -8.24
CA ALA A 25 3.88 -73.79 -9.33
C ALA A 25 2.44 -73.60 -8.84
N SER A 26 1.86 -72.43 -9.09
CA SER A 26 0.41 -72.15 -8.94
C SER A 26 -0.33 -72.56 -10.21
N PRO A 27 -1.51 -73.17 -10.09
CA PRO A 27 -2.31 -73.61 -11.26
C PRO A 27 -2.94 -72.39 -11.98
N PRO A 28 -3.32 -72.54 -13.27
CA PRO A 28 -3.84 -71.45 -14.10
C PRO A 28 -5.25 -71.02 -13.63
N ALA A 29 -5.47 -69.70 -13.57
CA ALA A 29 -6.75 -69.11 -13.23
C ALA A 29 -7.82 -69.42 -14.28
N ALA A 30 -8.92 -70.00 -13.83
CA ALA A 30 -10.11 -70.29 -14.64
C ALA A 30 -10.79 -69.02 -15.17
N ALA A 31 -11.14 -68.99 -16.41
CA ALA A 31 -11.83 -67.91 -17.09
C ALA A 31 -13.21 -67.64 -16.44
N PRO A 32 -13.60 -66.37 -16.22
CA PRO A 32 -14.86 -66.03 -15.55
C PRO A 32 -16.05 -66.37 -16.44
N SER A 33 -17.05 -67.03 -15.81
CA SER A 33 -18.30 -67.50 -16.48
C SER A 33 -19.12 -66.32 -17.03
N ALA A 34 -19.94 -66.62 -18.08
CA ALA A 34 -20.79 -65.66 -18.78
C ALA A 34 -21.75 -64.85 -17.84
N GLN A 35 -22.09 -65.44 -16.70
CA GLN A 35 -22.91 -64.73 -15.69
C GLN A 35 -22.21 -63.61 -14.96
N ARG A 36 -20.87 -63.67 -14.73
CA ARG A 36 -20.09 -62.55 -14.15
C ARG A 36 -19.94 -61.39 -15.14
N ARG A 37 -19.92 -61.66 -16.43
CA ARG A 37 -19.86 -60.60 -17.46
C ARG A 37 -21.16 -59.81 -17.62
N ARG A 38 -22.33 -60.42 -17.31
CA ARG A 38 -23.64 -59.70 -17.29
C ARG A 38 -23.78 -58.81 -16.05
N ALA A 39 -23.33 -59.26 -14.89
CA ALA A 39 -23.38 -58.45 -13.67
C ALA A 39 -22.48 -57.20 -13.73
N LEU A 40 -21.32 -57.30 -14.39
CA LEU A 40 -20.40 -56.12 -14.57
C LEU A 40 -20.92 -55.10 -15.60
N ARG A 41 -21.78 -55.52 -16.54
CA ARG A 41 -22.38 -54.58 -17.52
C ARG A 41 -23.55 -53.78 -16.94
N THR A 42 -24.28 -54.31 -15.98
CA THR A 42 -25.38 -53.61 -15.30
C THR A 42 -24.87 -52.59 -14.25
N VAL A 43 -23.70 -52.81 -13.65
CA VAL A 43 -23.09 -51.84 -12.73
C VAL A 43 -22.45 -50.67 -13.50
N ALA A 44 -21.92 -50.90 -14.73
CA ALA A 44 -21.34 -49.83 -15.55
C ALA A 44 -22.39 -48.89 -16.18
N ALA A 45 -23.64 -49.33 -16.36
CA ALA A 45 -24.72 -48.49 -16.88
C ALA A 45 -25.36 -47.60 -15.79
N GLY A 46 -25.24 -47.95 -14.51
CA GLY A 46 -25.73 -47.13 -13.39
C GLY A 46 -24.77 -46.00 -12.98
N ALA A 47 -23.48 -46.12 -13.31
CA ALA A 47 -22.48 -45.10 -12.95
C ALA A 47 -22.41 -43.91 -13.93
N ALA A 48 -22.96 -44.08 -15.16
CA ALA A 48 -22.95 -43.00 -16.16
C ALA A 48 -24.11 -41.99 -16.02
N ALA A 49 -25.13 -42.30 -15.22
CA ALA A 49 -26.30 -41.43 -15.04
C ALA A 49 -26.15 -40.38 -13.90
N ILE A 50 -25.05 -40.43 -13.13
CA ILE A 50 -24.83 -39.51 -12.00
C ILE A 50 -23.87 -38.33 -12.40
N ALA A 51 -23.29 -38.39 -13.62
CA ALA A 51 -22.35 -37.36 -14.09
C ALA A 51 -23.01 -36.10 -14.66
N GLY A 52 -24.33 -35.96 -14.61
CA GLY A 52 -25.09 -34.82 -15.16
C GLY A 52 -25.86 -33.99 -14.14
N ALA A 53 -25.71 -34.21 -12.84
CA ALA A 53 -26.25 -33.27 -11.87
C ALA A 53 -25.37 -32.00 -11.89
N PRO A 54 -25.95 -30.78 -12.09
CA PRO A 54 -25.18 -29.58 -11.88
C PRO A 54 -24.67 -29.65 -10.44
N ALA A 55 -23.35 -29.63 -10.28
CA ALA A 55 -22.74 -29.42 -8.96
C ALA A 55 -23.30 -28.09 -8.49
N ILE A 56 -24.33 -28.10 -7.65
CA ILE A 56 -24.67 -26.97 -6.83
C ILE A 56 -23.40 -26.75 -6.02
N ALA A 57 -22.58 -25.84 -6.48
CA ALA A 57 -21.52 -25.29 -5.68
C ALA A 57 -22.23 -24.64 -4.49
N ILE A 58 -22.42 -25.42 -3.43
CA ILE A 58 -22.72 -24.90 -2.11
C ILE A 58 -21.58 -23.90 -1.90
N ALA A 59 -21.91 -22.62 -1.94
CA ALA A 59 -20.99 -21.58 -1.55
C ALA A 59 -20.52 -21.99 -0.15
N GLN A 60 -19.34 -22.60 -0.07
CA GLN A 60 -18.71 -22.88 1.21
C GLN A 60 -18.68 -21.54 1.92
N ASP A 61 -19.36 -21.49 3.05
CA ASP A 61 -19.31 -20.35 3.99
C ASP A 61 -17.84 -20.22 4.39
N ASP A 62 -17.10 -19.45 3.56
CA ASP A 62 -15.66 -19.30 3.68
C ASP A 62 -15.38 -18.41 4.88
N ARG A 63 -15.35 -19.00 6.08
CA ARG A 63 -15.03 -18.35 7.36
C ARG A 63 -13.53 -18.12 7.54
N SER A 64 -12.74 -18.30 6.52
CA SER A 64 -11.30 -18.02 6.60
C SER A 64 -11.05 -16.55 6.91
N THR A 65 -10.04 -16.31 7.73
CA THR A 65 -9.60 -14.97 8.15
C THR A 65 -9.13 -14.15 6.95
N VAL A 66 -9.57 -12.91 6.84
CA VAL A 66 -9.03 -11.91 5.92
C VAL A 66 -7.87 -11.19 6.61
N ARG A 67 -6.74 -11.12 5.94
CA ARG A 67 -5.57 -10.32 6.34
C ARG A 67 -5.65 -8.97 5.65
N LEU A 68 -5.70 -7.89 6.40
CA LEU A 68 -5.63 -6.53 5.89
C LEU A 68 -4.25 -5.95 6.22
N LEU A 69 -3.38 -5.94 5.23
CA LEU A 69 -2.03 -5.41 5.35
C LEU A 69 -2.05 -3.88 5.35
N VAL A 70 -1.17 -3.26 6.13
CA VAL A 70 -0.89 -1.82 6.07
C VAL A 70 0.61 -1.58 6.21
N GLY A 71 1.17 -0.79 5.27
CA GLY A 71 2.61 -0.53 5.19
C GLY A 71 3.05 0.81 5.80
N ALA A 72 2.14 1.55 6.43
CA ALA A 72 2.40 2.88 7.00
C ALA A 72 1.75 3.02 8.38
N ALA A 73 2.33 3.88 9.20
CA ALA A 73 1.89 4.14 10.58
C ALA A 73 0.86 5.28 10.68
N SER A 74 0.52 5.67 11.90
CA SER A 74 -0.34 6.81 12.25
C SER A 74 -1.72 6.75 11.59
N ALA A 75 -2.12 7.77 10.83
CA ALA A 75 -3.44 7.85 10.21
C ALA A 75 -3.78 6.64 9.30
N MET A 76 -2.79 6.06 8.63
CA MET A 76 -2.99 4.87 7.79
C MET A 76 -3.30 3.62 8.61
N ASP A 77 -2.61 3.40 9.73
CA ASP A 77 -2.90 2.28 10.65
C ASP A 77 -4.29 2.43 11.29
N PHE A 78 -4.63 3.66 11.71
CA PHE A 78 -5.97 3.99 12.20
C PHE A 78 -7.05 3.68 11.15
N THR A 79 -6.85 4.14 9.92
CA THR A 79 -7.78 3.90 8.79
C THR A 79 -7.90 2.40 8.49
N ALA A 80 -6.79 1.65 8.52
CA ALA A 80 -6.81 0.20 8.31
C ALA A 80 -7.61 -0.53 9.40
N ARG A 81 -7.48 -0.12 10.67
CA ARG A 81 -8.28 -0.69 11.77
C ARG A 81 -9.75 -0.38 11.63
N LEU A 82 -10.08 0.86 11.32
CA LEU A 82 -11.46 1.29 11.10
C LEU A 82 -12.10 0.53 9.92
N LEU A 83 -11.38 0.40 8.80
CA LEU A 83 -11.81 -0.38 7.65
C LEU A 83 -11.91 -1.87 8.00
N GLY A 84 -10.96 -2.42 8.77
CA GLY A 84 -10.93 -3.81 9.20
C GLY A 84 -12.15 -4.19 10.06
N GLU A 85 -12.55 -3.32 10.99
CA GLU A 85 -13.77 -3.50 11.79
C GLU A 85 -15.01 -3.53 10.89
N TYR A 86 -15.12 -2.57 9.98
CA TYR A 86 -16.22 -2.53 9.02
C TYR A 86 -16.24 -3.78 8.11
N LEU A 87 -15.11 -4.17 7.54
CA LEU A 87 -15.02 -5.35 6.67
C LEU A 87 -15.38 -6.65 7.42
N ARG A 88 -15.02 -6.76 8.70
CA ARG A 88 -15.41 -7.90 9.54
C ARG A 88 -16.93 -8.04 9.65
N GLU A 89 -17.63 -6.93 9.86
CA GLU A 89 -19.09 -6.89 9.92
C GLU A 89 -19.70 -7.19 8.55
N ALA A 90 -19.25 -6.50 7.51
CA ALA A 90 -19.83 -6.57 6.17
C ALA A 90 -19.57 -7.90 5.44
N LEU A 91 -18.44 -8.56 5.72
CA LEU A 91 -18.09 -9.85 5.11
C LEU A 91 -18.54 -11.04 5.96
N GLY A 92 -18.94 -10.83 7.23
CA GLY A 92 -19.27 -11.91 8.16
C GLY A 92 -18.07 -12.82 8.50
N ARG A 93 -16.82 -12.30 8.42
CA ARG A 93 -15.58 -13.07 8.53
C ARG A 93 -14.59 -12.34 9.46
N PRO A 94 -13.71 -13.07 10.17
CA PRO A 94 -12.62 -12.44 10.90
C PRO A 94 -11.73 -11.62 9.97
N VAL A 95 -11.39 -10.38 10.36
CA VAL A 95 -10.43 -9.53 9.67
C VAL A 95 -9.33 -9.15 10.65
N VAL A 96 -8.08 -9.45 10.28
CA VAL A 96 -6.90 -9.13 11.09
C VAL A 96 -6.08 -8.06 10.36
N VAL A 97 -5.87 -6.93 11.01
CA VAL A 97 -5.00 -5.87 10.49
C VAL A 97 -3.56 -6.18 10.87
N GLU A 98 -2.70 -6.29 9.86
CA GLU A 98 -1.28 -6.56 10.02
C GLU A 98 -0.46 -5.34 9.60
N SER A 99 0.14 -4.63 10.56
CA SER A 99 1.04 -3.52 10.30
C SER A 99 2.43 -4.04 9.94
N LYS A 100 2.82 -3.91 8.66
CA LYS A 100 4.13 -4.30 8.12
C LYS A 100 4.89 -3.08 7.65
N LEU A 101 5.49 -2.39 8.63
CA LEU A 101 6.24 -1.17 8.37
C LEU A 101 7.59 -1.47 7.72
N GLY A 102 8.07 -0.53 6.93
CA GLY A 102 9.41 -0.59 6.33
C GLY A 102 9.41 -0.24 4.84
N ALA A 103 10.52 0.33 4.40
CA ALA A 103 10.77 0.70 3.00
C ALA A 103 9.59 1.44 2.33
N GLY A 104 8.89 2.34 3.05
CA GLY A 104 7.74 3.07 2.52
C GLY A 104 6.53 2.19 2.17
N GLY A 105 6.37 1.03 2.83
CA GLY A 105 5.28 0.08 2.57
C GLY A 105 5.64 -1.04 1.60
N ARG A 106 6.85 -1.05 1.03
CA ARG A 106 7.29 -2.08 0.06
C ARG A 106 7.31 -3.49 0.66
N VAL A 107 7.61 -3.61 1.96
CA VAL A 107 7.55 -4.91 2.67
C VAL A 107 6.14 -5.50 2.61
N ALA A 108 5.12 -4.70 2.92
CA ALA A 108 3.72 -5.13 2.84
C ALA A 108 3.28 -5.44 1.39
N LEU A 109 3.73 -4.64 0.41
CA LEU A 109 3.46 -4.88 -1.02
C LEU A 109 4.08 -6.18 -1.50
N GLY A 110 5.30 -6.51 -1.06
CA GLY A 110 5.92 -7.80 -1.37
C GLY A 110 5.10 -8.99 -0.87
N ASP A 111 4.48 -8.87 0.31
CA ASP A 111 3.59 -9.90 0.85
C ASP A 111 2.30 -9.99 0.04
N LEU A 112 1.68 -8.84 -0.29
CA LEU A 112 0.47 -8.81 -1.12
C LEU A 112 0.72 -9.45 -2.49
N LYS A 113 1.82 -9.09 -3.15
CA LYS A 113 2.20 -9.65 -4.46
C LYS A 113 2.27 -11.17 -4.46
N ARG A 114 2.78 -11.77 -3.37
CA ARG A 114 2.91 -13.24 -3.22
C ARG A 114 1.63 -13.94 -2.77
N SER A 115 0.58 -13.20 -2.43
CA SER A 115 -0.67 -13.76 -1.93
C SER A 115 -1.56 -14.28 -3.06
N ALA A 116 -2.42 -15.26 -2.74
CA ALA A 116 -3.42 -15.76 -3.68
C ALA A 116 -4.50 -14.70 -3.96
N PRO A 117 -5.02 -14.60 -5.21
CA PRO A 117 -6.03 -13.60 -5.58
C PRO A 117 -7.46 -14.00 -5.18
N ASP A 118 -7.62 -14.57 -3.99
CA ASP A 118 -8.87 -15.14 -3.45
C ASP A 118 -9.62 -14.21 -2.48
N GLY A 119 -9.10 -13.00 -2.25
CA GLY A 119 -9.68 -12.00 -1.35
C GLY A 119 -9.38 -12.24 0.13
N ARG A 120 -8.50 -13.18 0.48
CA ARG A 120 -8.07 -13.43 1.87
C ARG A 120 -6.91 -12.54 2.31
N THR A 121 -6.19 -11.94 1.37
CA THR A 121 -5.18 -10.94 1.66
C THR A 121 -5.47 -9.69 0.86
N LEU A 122 -5.68 -8.60 1.57
CA LEU A 122 -5.93 -7.26 1.04
C LEU A 122 -4.90 -6.32 1.65
N MET A 123 -4.70 -5.16 1.04
CA MET A 123 -3.80 -4.13 1.57
C MET A 123 -4.44 -2.75 1.44
N LEU A 124 -4.43 -2.00 2.54
CA LEU A 124 -4.61 -0.56 2.50
C LEU A 124 -3.24 0.10 2.30
N SER A 125 -3.07 0.79 1.18
CA SER A 125 -1.81 1.46 0.83
C SER A 125 -2.05 2.90 0.40
N THR A 126 -1.03 3.74 0.61
CA THR A 126 -0.98 5.06 -0.02
C THR A 126 -0.72 4.94 -1.52
N SER A 127 -1.02 5.99 -2.29
CA SER A 127 -0.71 6.03 -3.74
C SER A 127 0.79 6.07 -4.02
N SER A 128 1.63 6.54 -3.10
CA SER A 128 3.07 6.78 -3.32
C SER A 128 3.85 5.57 -3.88
N PRO A 129 3.68 4.34 -3.39
CA PRO A 129 4.35 3.16 -3.97
C PRO A 129 3.97 2.88 -5.43
N PHE A 130 2.80 3.35 -5.87
CA PHE A 130 2.28 3.12 -7.22
C PHE A 130 2.59 4.27 -8.18
N THR A 131 2.87 5.46 -7.66
CA THR A 131 2.93 6.68 -8.48
C THR A 131 4.27 7.42 -8.34
N ILE A 132 4.84 7.48 -7.14
CA ILE A 132 6.12 8.16 -6.87
C ILE A 132 7.28 7.19 -7.04
N PHE A 133 7.25 6.02 -6.38
CA PHE A 133 8.38 5.10 -6.31
C PHE A 133 8.91 4.62 -7.66
N PRO A 134 8.08 4.40 -8.71
CA PRO A 134 8.58 4.06 -10.03
C PRO A 134 9.47 5.13 -10.67
N ASN A 135 9.40 6.37 -10.17
CA ASN A 135 10.16 7.50 -10.69
C ASN A 135 11.39 7.86 -9.86
N ILE A 136 11.53 7.28 -8.66
CA ILE A 136 12.61 7.61 -7.73
C ILE A 136 13.52 6.43 -7.40
N TYR A 137 13.13 5.22 -7.75
CA TYR A 137 13.94 4.02 -7.57
C TYR A 137 14.33 3.42 -8.92
N THR A 138 15.62 3.06 -9.06
CA THR A 138 16.14 2.43 -10.28
C THR A 138 15.63 1.01 -10.48
N LYS A 139 15.27 0.33 -9.39
CA LYS A 139 14.73 -1.03 -9.40
C LYS A 139 13.75 -1.22 -8.25
N LEU A 140 12.53 -1.62 -8.58
CA LEU A 140 11.52 -2.06 -7.63
C LEU A 140 11.34 -3.57 -7.72
N GLU A 141 11.05 -4.24 -6.60
CA GLU A 141 10.76 -5.67 -6.56
C GLU A 141 9.34 -6.01 -7.04
N TYR A 142 8.58 -5.00 -7.43
CA TYR A 142 7.22 -5.11 -7.95
C TYR A 142 6.98 -4.15 -9.12
N ASP A 143 6.00 -4.51 -9.96
CA ASP A 143 5.44 -3.61 -10.96
C ASP A 143 4.11 -3.05 -10.43
N PRO A 144 3.98 -1.72 -10.27
CA PRO A 144 2.78 -1.10 -9.71
C PRO A 144 1.54 -1.22 -10.61
N VAL A 145 1.70 -1.63 -11.88
CA VAL A 145 0.60 -1.72 -12.85
C VAL A 145 0.05 -3.14 -12.94
N VAL A 146 0.94 -4.15 -12.89
CA VAL A 146 0.57 -5.54 -13.20
C VAL A 146 0.48 -6.46 -11.99
N ASP A 147 1.16 -6.12 -10.86
CA ASP A 147 1.23 -7.01 -9.70
C ASP A 147 0.05 -6.85 -8.72
N PHE A 148 -0.80 -5.84 -8.92
CA PHE A 148 -1.87 -5.52 -7.98
C PHE A 148 -3.19 -5.21 -8.68
N THR A 149 -4.29 -5.48 -7.97
CA THR A 149 -5.65 -5.15 -8.41
C THR A 149 -6.19 -4.01 -7.54
N PRO A 150 -6.37 -2.78 -8.06
CA PRO A 150 -7.06 -1.71 -7.34
C PRO A 150 -8.52 -2.09 -7.08
N ILE A 151 -8.99 -1.99 -5.83
CA ILE A 151 -10.37 -2.31 -5.44
C ILE A 151 -11.21 -1.04 -5.30
N GLY A 152 -10.61 0.00 -4.74
CA GLY A 152 -11.26 1.30 -4.60
C GLY A 152 -10.50 2.23 -3.67
N ASN A 153 -10.70 3.52 -3.81
CA ASN A 153 -10.13 4.50 -2.90
C ASN A 153 -10.96 4.57 -1.62
N VAL A 154 -10.29 4.65 -0.47
CA VAL A 154 -10.93 4.70 0.87
C VAL A 154 -10.97 6.13 1.37
N ALA A 155 -9.84 6.81 1.28
CA ALA A 155 -9.69 8.16 1.80
C ALA A 155 -8.57 8.88 1.05
N TRP A 156 -8.41 10.16 1.32
CA TRP A 156 -7.27 10.95 0.89
C TRP A 156 -6.78 11.81 2.05
N PHE A 157 -5.53 12.20 1.98
CA PHE A 157 -4.96 13.24 2.84
C PHE A 157 -3.98 14.08 2.05
N ASP A 158 -3.67 15.25 2.57
CA ASP A 158 -2.83 16.24 1.93
C ASP A 158 -1.57 16.55 2.74
N ILE A 159 -0.73 17.35 2.14
CA ILE A 159 0.53 17.81 2.70
C ILE A 159 0.35 19.27 3.11
N GLY A 160 0.70 19.59 4.34
CA GLY A 160 0.72 20.95 4.85
C GLY A 160 2.07 21.62 4.59
N VAL A 161 2.02 22.92 4.39
CA VAL A 161 3.16 23.81 4.21
C VAL A 161 3.16 24.84 5.34
N SER A 162 4.14 24.75 6.23
CA SER A 162 4.21 25.60 7.42
C SER A 162 5.55 26.31 7.54
N VAL A 163 5.53 27.52 8.08
CA VAL A 163 6.74 28.30 8.39
C VAL A 163 7.00 28.36 9.89
N GLY A 164 8.29 28.43 10.24
CA GLY A 164 8.75 28.65 11.59
C GLY A 164 8.63 30.14 12.00
N PRO A 165 8.84 30.46 13.30
CA PRO A 165 8.65 31.79 13.84
C PRO A 165 9.61 32.83 13.24
N GLN A 166 10.76 32.42 12.67
CA GLN A 166 11.73 33.30 12.02
C GLN A 166 11.28 33.81 10.63
N VAL A 167 10.24 33.20 10.04
CA VAL A 167 9.72 33.62 8.74
C VAL A 167 8.52 34.53 8.94
N PRO A 168 8.57 35.81 8.50
CA PRO A 168 7.51 36.79 8.79
C PRO A 168 6.26 36.60 7.95
N ALA A 169 6.28 35.70 6.95
CA ALA A 169 5.18 35.45 6.02
C ALA A 169 3.92 34.92 6.73
N THR A 170 2.75 35.47 6.38
CA THR A 170 1.45 35.06 6.88
C THR A 170 0.62 34.29 5.83
N ASP A 171 1.05 34.32 4.57
CA ASP A 171 0.48 33.58 3.44
C ASP A 171 1.57 33.14 2.45
N MET A 172 1.19 32.35 1.47
CA MET A 172 2.14 31.83 0.46
C MET A 172 2.74 32.93 -0.42
N ARG A 173 2.02 34.02 -0.70
CA ARG A 173 2.54 35.12 -1.51
C ARG A 173 3.66 35.83 -0.76
N GLN A 174 3.45 36.18 0.50
CA GLN A 174 4.48 36.79 1.35
C GLN A 174 5.68 35.84 1.53
N PHE A 175 5.44 34.52 1.63
CA PHE A 175 6.52 33.54 1.69
C PHE A 175 7.36 33.56 0.39
N VAL A 176 6.72 33.59 -0.75
CA VAL A 176 7.41 33.65 -2.06
C VAL A 176 8.24 34.94 -2.18
N GLU A 177 7.69 36.08 -1.76
CA GLU A 177 8.40 37.37 -1.74
C GLU A 177 9.59 37.33 -0.78
N TRP A 178 9.41 36.86 0.43
CA TRP A 178 10.45 36.67 1.41
C TRP A 178 11.56 35.74 0.92
N ALA A 179 11.19 34.60 0.36
CA ALA A 179 12.12 33.58 -0.15
C ALA A 179 12.98 34.10 -1.30
N ARG A 180 12.41 34.94 -2.21
CA ARG A 180 13.16 35.60 -3.29
C ARG A 180 14.20 36.57 -2.78
N GLY A 181 13.98 37.15 -1.62
CA GLY A 181 14.93 38.06 -0.96
C GLY A 181 16.11 37.35 -0.29
N GLN A 182 16.08 36.01 -0.16
CA GLN A 182 17.18 35.26 0.44
C GLN A 182 18.35 35.12 -0.55
N ARG A 183 19.58 35.23 -0.03
CA ARG A 183 20.80 35.05 -0.87
C ARG A 183 21.05 33.63 -1.23
N GLU A 184 20.67 32.70 -0.35
CA GLU A 184 20.83 31.26 -0.50
C GLU A 184 19.49 30.59 -0.74
N ALA A 185 19.52 29.32 -1.14
CA ALA A 185 18.33 28.50 -1.28
C ALA A 185 17.64 28.35 0.08
N VAL A 186 16.33 28.55 0.14
CA VAL A 186 15.56 28.33 1.35
C VAL A 186 15.45 26.82 1.61
N VAL A 187 15.94 26.39 2.77
CA VAL A 187 15.84 24.99 3.16
C VAL A 187 14.43 24.66 3.65
N TYR A 188 13.95 23.46 3.30
CA TYR A 188 12.68 22.95 3.83
C TYR A 188 12.81 21.52 4.33
N GLY A 189 12.16 21.23 5.45
CA GLY A 189 12.06 19.87 5.96
C GLY A 189 11.06 19.06 5.15
N ALA A 190 11.47 17.88 4.69
CA ALA A 190 10.62 16.91 4.03
C ALA A 190 10.56 15.62 4.87
N ALA A 191 9.39 15.24 5.35
CA ALA A 191 9.18 13.98 6.08
C ALA A 191 8.03 13.18 5.42
N PRO A 192 8.22 11.86 5.25
CA PRO A 192 9.35 11.01 5.66
C PRO A 192 10.46 10.91 4.59
N GLY A 193 11.34 11.89 4.54
CA GLY A 193 12.56 11.82 3.73
C GLY A 193 12.43 12.18 2.25
N THR A 194 13.53 11.97 1.54
CA THR A 194 13.65 12.19 0.09
C THR A 194 12.74 11.23 -0.68
N GLY A 195 12.18 11.70 -1.80
CA GLY A 195 11.25 10.89 -2.61
C GLY A 195 9.84 10.77 -2.03
N SER A 196 9.56 11.41 -0.88
CA SER A 196 8.21 11.46 -0.31
C SER A 196 7.32 12.47 -1.03
N ALA A 197 6.00 12.39 -0.79
CA ALA A 197 5.06 13.40 -1.26
C ALA A 197 5.41 14.81 -0.75
N SER A 198 5.91 14.93 0.48
CA SER A 198 6.38 16.20 1.06
C SER A 198 7.56 16.76 0.28
N HIS A 199 8.52 15.92 -0.11
CA HIS A 199 9.63 16.32 -0.97
C HIS A 199 9.13 16.83 -2.33
N PHE A 200 8.24 16.09 -2.99
CA PHE A 200 7.68 16.52 -4.27
C PHE A 200 6.75 17.74 -4.16
N THR A 201 6.11 17.95 -3.02
CA THR A 201 5.39 19.21 -2.76
C THR A 201 6.34 20.40 -2.75
N GLY A 202 7.50 20.29 -2.10
CA GLY A 202 8.53 21.33 -2.12
C GLY A 202 9.07 21.61 -3.53
N ILE A 203 9.32 20.55 -4.32
CA ILE A 203 9.70 20.65 -5.74
C ILE A 203 8.62 21.39 -6.55
N ALA A 204 7.36 20.99 -6.39
CA ALA A 204 6.24 21.61 -7.12
C ALA A 204 6.08 23.10 -6.76
N ILE A 205 6.24 23.46 -5.48
CA ILE A 205 6.27 24.88 -5.05
C ILE A 205 7.44 25.61 -5.69
N ALA A 206 8.65 25.04 -5.66
CA ALA A 206 9.85 25.66 -6.23
C ALA A 206 9.66 25.96 -7.72
N MET A 207 9.17 24.97 -8.49
CA MET A 207 8.92 25.11 -9.93
C MET A 207 7.83 26.15 -10.22
N ALA A 208 6.67 26.07 -9.55
CA ALA A 208 5.55 26.98 -9.79
C ALA A 208 5.86 28.44 -9.40
N SER A 209 6.75 28.64 -8.44
CA SER A 209 7.09 29.98 -7.90
C SER A 209 8.43 30.53 -8.39
N GLY A 210 9.22 29.73 -9.11
CA GLY A 210 10.59 30.08 -9.53
C GLY A 210 11.55 30.26 -8.36
N LEU A 211 11.31 29.55 -7.23
CA LEU A 211 12.13 29.64 -6.03
C LEU A 211 13.25 28.60 -6.04
N LYS A 212 14.34 28.93 -5.32
CA LYS A 212 15.39 27.97 -4.98
C LYS A 212 15.07 27.37 -3.61
N LEU A 213 14.45 26.18 -3.59
CA LEU A 213 14.18 25.44 -2.38
C LEU A 213 15.08 24.20 -2.31
N GLN A 214 15.66 23.94 -1.12
CA GLN A 214 16.53 22.80 -0.89
C GLN A 214 15.93 21.85 0.16
N PRO A 215 15.70 20.59 -0.11
CA PRO A 215 15.15 19.63 0.85
C PRO A 215 16.18 19.25 1.91
N VAL A 216 15.71 19.19 3.17
CA VAL A 216 16.39 18.54 4.28
C VAL A 216 15.53 17.32 4.66
N PRO A 217 16.01 16.08 4.44
CA PRO A 217 15.23 14.90 4.73
C PRO A 217 15.15 14.63 6.22
N TYR A 218 13.96 14.44 6.74
CA TYR A 218 13.68 13.99 8.09
C TYR A 218 13.08 12.59 8.08
N LYS A 219 13.53 11.72 8.96
CA LYS A 219 13.01 10.36 9.09
C LYS A 219 11.53 10.33 9.48
N ASP A 220 11.13 11.29 10.31
CA ASP A 220 9.74 11.47 10.75
C ASP A 220 9.37 12.96 10.86
N SER A 221 8.08 13.23 10.97
CA SER A 221 7.56 14.60 11.05
C SER A 221 7.90 15.28 12.38
N ALA A 222 8.01 14.55 13.48
CA ALA A 222 8.16 15.13 14.82
C ALA A 222 9.49 15.88 14.96
N GLN A 223 10.58 15.29 14.44
CA GLN A 223 11.90 15.93 14.45
C GLN A 223 11.92 17.21 13.61
N GLY A 224 11.40 17.15 12.36
CA GLY A 224 11.36 18.33 11.48
C GLY A 224 10.49 19.45 12.06
N ILE A 225 9.34 19.10 12.65
CA ILE A 225 8.46 20.07 13.34
C ILE A 225 9.19 20.70 14.53
N ALA A 226 9.92 19.93 15.34
CA ALA A 226 10.66 20.45 16.47
C ALA A 226 11.74 21.46 16.01
N ASP A 227 12.43 21.18 14.91
CA ASP A 227 13.41 22.11 14.34
C ASP A 227 12.76 23.38 13.77
N ALA A 228 11.60 23.27 13.13
CA ALA A 228 10.84 24.40 12.63
C ALA A 228 10.33 25.29 13.78
N VAL A 229 9.77 24.70 14.84
CA VAL A 229 9.32 25.42 16.05
C VAL A 229 10.48 26.13 16.76
N ALA A 230 11.65 25.50 16.79
CA ALA A 230 12.87 26.10 17.39
C ALA A 230 13.53 27.16 16.51
N GLY A 231 12.98 27.48 15.34
CA GLY A 231 13.55 28.45 14.42
C GLY A 231 14.78 27.99 13.65
N ARG A 232 15.13 26.72 13.70
CA ARG A 232 16.25 26.14 12.95
C ARG A 232 15.90 25.80 11.49
N LEU A 233 14.63 25.60 11.22
CA LEU A 233 14.12 25.27 9.90
C LEU A 233 13.06 26.29 9.48
N PRO A 234 13.26 27.06 8.41
CA PRO A 234 12.31 28.09 7.99
C PRO A 234 10.99 27.54 7.45
N LEU A 235 11.03 26.42 6.74
CA LEU A 235 9.86 25.81 6.07
C LEU A 235 9.78 24.33 6.41
N MET A 236 8.61 23.88 6.87
CA MET A 236 8.32 22.44 7.10
C MET A 236 7.18 22.00 6.22
N ILE A 237 7.42 20.93 5.45
CA ILE A 237 6.46 20.30 4.55
C ILE A 237 6.28 18.84 4.99
N THR A 238 5.09 18.49 5.45
CA THR A 238 4.73 17.14 5.89
C THR A 238 3.21 16.99 5.90
N GLY A 239 2.69 15.80 6.28
CA GLY A 239 1.25 15.59 6.41
C GLY A 239 0.57 16.69 7.20
N THR A 240 -0.62 17.10 6.79
CA THR A 240 -1.35 18.23 7.39
C THR A 240 -1.67 18.01 8.87
N SER A 241 -2.02 16.79 9.29
CA SER A 241 -2.50 16.51 10.65
C SER A 241 -1.52 16.96 11.77
N PRO A 242 -0.22 16.61 11.79
CA PRO A 242 0.70 17.09 12.81
C PRO A 242 0.97 18.60 12.72
N LEU A 243 0.88 19.21 11.55
CA LEU A 243 1.05 20.65 11.38
C LEU A 243 -0.15 21.44 11.87
N ALA A 244 -1.36 20.93 11.71
CA ALA A 244 -2.60 21.54 12.20
C ALA A 244 -2.54 21.78 13.71
N GLN A 245 -2.04 20.83 14.49
CA GLN A 245 -1.86 20.98 15.94
C GLN A 245 -0.89 22.12 16.30
N MET A 246 0.20 22.25 15.53
CA MET A 246 1.18 23.33 15.73
C MET A 246 0.63 24.67 15.29
N HIS A 247 -0.18 24.70 14.24
CA HIS A 247 -0.85 25.90 13.76
C HIS A 247 -1.88 26.42 14.77
N THR A 248 -2.77 25.57 15.25
CA THR A 248 -3.78 25.91 16.26
C THR A 248 -3.15 26.41 17.57
N SER A 249 -2.00 25.84 17.96
CA SER A 249 -1.26 26.32 19.16
C SER A 249 -0.38 27.55 18.91
N GLY A 250 -0.37 28.09 17.70
CA GLY A 250 0.44 29.26 17.33
C GLY A 250 1.95 29.01 17.27
N ARG A 251 2.40 27.77 17.35
CA ARG A 251 3.82 27.38 17.35
C ARG A 251 4.44 27.37 15.96
N LEU A 252 3.67 27.03 14.94
CA LEU A 252 3.98 27.18 13.52
C LEU A 252 2.82 27.88 12.82
N ARG A 253 3.07 28.44 11.67
CA ARG A 253 2.01 28.99 10.82
C ARG A 253 1.89 28.17 9.55
N MET A 254 0.73 27.54 9.33
CA MET A 254 0.42 26.93 8.05
C MET A 254 0.07 28.02 7.04
N LEU A 255 0.68 27.96 5.88
CA LEU A 255 0.48 28.91 4.77
C LEU A 255 -0.45 28.34 3.70
N ALA A 256 -0.40 27.03 3.51
CA ALA A 256 -1.22 26.34 2.54
C ALA A 256 -1.28 24.83 2.83
N THR A 257 -2.27 24.16 2.20
CA THR A 257 -2.33 22.70 2.05
C THR A 257 -2.20 22.32 0.58
N SER A 258 -1.75 21.11 0.30
CA SER A 258 -1.47 20.67 -1.07
C SER A 258 -2.67 20.06 -1.80
N GLY A 259 -3.78 19.83 -1.09
CA GLY A 259 -5.00 19.23 -1.64
C GLY A 259 -5.66 20.07 -2.73
N ASP A 260 -6.57 19.46 -3.47
CA ASP A 260 -7.45 20.20 -4.40
C ASP A 260 -8.51 21.00 -3.63
N ASP A 261 -8.99 20.43 -2.51
CA ASP A 261 -9.85 21.06 -1.53
C ASP A 261 -9.09 21.40 -0.25
N ARG A 262 -9.62 22.31 0.56
CA ARG A 262 -9.06 22.63 1.87
C ARG A 262 -9.13 21.42 2.81
N SER A 263 -8.11 21.30 3.66
CA SER A 263 -8.09 20.25 4.67
C SER A 263 -9.25 20.38 5.66
N PRO A 264 -9.94 19.29 6.00
CA PRO A 264 -10.95 19.31 7.06
C PRO A 264 -10.43 19.76 8.43
N LEU A 265 -9.13 19.60 8.69
CA LEU A 265 -8.48 19.99 9.95
C LEU A 265 -8.18 21.47 10.03
N THR A 266 -8.04 22.15 8.89
CA THR A 266 -7.64 23.55 8.79
C THR A 266 -8.43 24.23 7.66
N PRO A 267 -9.76 24.33 7.77
CA PRO A 267 -10.62 24.87 6.70
C PRO A 267 -10.34 26.36 6.40
N GLU A 268 -9.73 27.07 7.34
CA GLU A 268 -9.28 28.46 7.18
C GLU A 268 -8.01 28.56 6.32
N VAL A 269 -7.16 27.52 6.28
CA VAL A 269 -5.92 27.51 5.51
C VAL A 269 -6.22 27.23 4.03
N PRO A 270 -5.78 28.10 3.10
CA PRO A 270 -6.04 27.93 1.68
C PRO A 270 -5.22 26.77 1.10
N THR A 271 -5.64 26.24 -0.04
CA THR A 271 -4.80 25.31 -0.81
C THR A 271 -3.69 26.07 -1.56
N LEU A 272 -2.65 25.36 -2.01
CA LEU A 272 -1.60 25.93 -2.85
C LEU A 272 -2.19 26.64 -4.07
N ARG A 273 -3.18 26.03 -4.74
CA ARG A 273 -3.86 26.63 -5.90
C ARG A 273 -4.60 27.91 -5.53
N GLN A 274 -5.34 27.91 -4.42
CA GLN A 274 -6.01 29.12 -3.93
C GLN A 274 -5.05 30.22 -3.55
N SER A 275 -3.81 29.86 -3.20
CA SER A 275 -2.72 30.79 -2.88
C SER A 275 -1.90 31.23 -4.08
N GLY A 276 -2.32 30.91 -5.32
CA GLY A 276 -1.63 31.28 -6.55
C GLY A 276 -0.43 30.42 -6.93
N VAL A 277 -0.21 29.29 -6.22
CA VAL A 277 0.83 28.31 -6.56
C VAL A 277 0.19 27.17 -7.34
N ALA A 278 0.51 27.01 -8.61
CA ALA A 278 -0.08 26.01 -9.50
C ALA A 278 0.46 24.58 -9.19
N ALA A 279 0.22 24.10 -7.96
CA ALA A 279 0.60 22.78 -7.50
C ALA A 279 -0.53 22.12 -6.73
N SER A 280 -0.65 20.81 -6.86
CA SER A 280 -1.54 19.96 -6.06
C SER A 280 -0.88 18.61 -5.84
N VAL A 281 -0.87 18.15 -4.60
CA VAL A 281 -0.38 16.84 -4.18
C VAL A 281 -1.38 16.24 -3.19
N VAL A 282 -2.08 15.22 -3.63
CA VAL A 282 -3.03 14.45 -2.82
C VAL A 282 -2.49 13.04 -2.67
N ILE A 283 -2.54 12.50 -1.47
CA ILE A 283 -2.17 11.12 -1.19
C ILE A 283 -3.44 10.31 -1.01
N ASN A 284 -3.72 9.45 -1.94
CA ASN A 284 -4.85 8.52 -1.84
C ASN A 284 -4.47 7.34 -0.95
N ALA A 285 -5.39 6.94 -0.07
CA ALA A 285 -5.36 5.73 0.72
C ALA A 285 -6.37 4.76 0.10
N SER A 286 -5.87 3.73 -0.58
CA SER A 286 -6.70 2.86 -1.42
C SER A 286 -6.54 1.39 -1.01
N LEU A 287 -7.60 0.62 -1.24
CA LEU A 287 -7.63 -0.82 -1.02
C LEU A 287 -7.20 -1.55 -2.28
N TYR A 288 -6.27 -2.48 -2.11
CA TYR A 288 -5.70 -3.31 -3.18
C TYR A 288 -5.79 -4.79 -2.83
N GLY A 289 -5.88 -5.62 -3.86
CA GLY A 289 -5.63 -7.05 -3.81
C GLY A 289 -4.42 -7.44 -4.67
N PRO A 290 -3.97 -8.70 -4.63
CA PRO A 290 -2.96 -9.20 -5.56
C PRO A 290 -3.50 -9.23 -7.00
N ALA A 291 -2.62 -9.33 -7.98
CA ALA A 291 -3.00 -9.45 -9.39
C ALA A 291 -3.86 -10.70 -9.65
N GLY A 292 -4.72 -10.63 -10.67
CA GLY A 292 -5.50 -11.78 -11.11
C GLY A 292 -6.76 -12.09 -10.29
N MET A 293 -7.25 -11.14 -9.50
CA MET A 293 -8.54 -11.30 -8.82
C MET A 293 -9.68 -11.49 -9.82
N ALA A 294 -10.55 -12.48 -9.56
CA ALA A 294 -11.74 -12.71 -10.39
C ALA A 294 -12.65 -11.48 -10.43
N PRO A 295 -13.20 -11.08 -11.60
CA PRO A 295 -14.04 -9.88 -11.71
C PRO A 295 -15.23 -9.85 -10.72
N ALA A 296 -15.87 -11.00 -10.48
CA ALA A 296 -16.98 -11.10 -9.53
C ALA A 296 -16.53 -10.82 -8.08
N LEU A 297 -15.34 -11.28 -7.70
CA LEU A 297 -14.75 -11.00 -6.38
C LEU A 297 -14.41 -9.51 -6.24
N LEU A 298 -13.79 -8.92 -7.27
CA LEU A 298 -13.48 -7.49 -7.30
C LEU A 298 -14.74 -6.64 -7.14
N GLN A 299 -15.79 -6.93 -7.90
CA GLN A 299 -17.08 -6.24 -7.79
C GLN A 299 -17.70 -6.37 -6.40
N ARG A 300 -17.65 -7.56 -5.79
CA ARG A 300 -18.15 -7.80 -4.43
C ARG A 300 -17.40 -6.96 -3.40
N LEU A 301 -16.06 -6.97 -3.43
CA LEU A 301 -15.24 -6.20 -2.50
C LEU A 301 -15.44 -4.69 -2.69
N HIS A 302 -15.50 -4.21 -3.93
CA HIS A 302 -15.80 -2.81 -4.22
C HIS A 302 -17.20 -2.44 -3.72
N GLY A 303 -18.24 -3.27 -3.96
CA GLY A 303 -19.58 -3.06 -3.44
C GLY A 303 -19.62 -2.99 -1.91
N THR A 304 -18.85 -3.88 -1.24
CA THR A 304 -18.69 -3.82 0.22
C THR A 304 -18.10 -2.47 0.66
N LEU A 305 -17.10 -1.97 -0.05
CA LEU A 305 -16.48 -0.68 0.26
C LEU A 305 -17.44 0.52 0.12
N GLN A 306 -18.43 0.44 -0.78
CA GLN A 306 -19.47 1.49 -0.89
C GLN A 306 -20.28 1.64 0.41
N GLY A 307 -20.58 0.54 1.09
CA GLY A 307 -21.25 0.58 2.40
C GLY A 307 -20.42 1.28 3.49
N PHE A 308 -19.09 1.22 3.41
CA PHE A 308 -18.22 1.97 4.31
C PHE A 308 -18.45 3.48 4.21
N PHE A 309 -18.61 4.00 3.00
CA PHE A 309 -18.84 5.44 2.77
C PHE A 309 -20.23 5.90 3.19
N ALA A 310 -21.20 5.01 3.24
CA ALA A 310 -22.56 5.33 3.70
C ALA A 310 -22.64 5.57 5.23
N ARG A 311 -21.65 5.09 5.99
CA ARG A 311 -21.58 5.17 7.46
C ARG A 311 -21.10 6.55 7.90
N ALA A 312 -21.99 7.37 8.48
CA ALA A 312 -21.68 8.71 8.98
C ALA A 312 -20.60 8.69 10.08
N ASP A 313 -20.72 7.73 11.02
CA ASP A 313 -19.78 7.56 12.12
C ASP A 313 -18.33 7.26 11.65
N LEU A 314 -18.18 6.50 10.55
CA LEU A 314 -16.86 6.20 9.97
C LEU A 314 -16.28 7.42 9.25
N ARG A 315 -17.12 8.19 8.55
CA ARG A 315 -16.70 9.45 7.92
C ARG A 315 -16.20 10.45 8.95
N GLU A 316 -16.95 10.66 10.04
CA GLU A 316 -16.54 11.56 11.12
C GLU A 316 -15.20 11.16 11.73
N LYS A 317 -14.99 9.87 12.00
CA LYS A 317 -13.73 9.35 12.53
C LYS A 317 -12.56 9.59 11.58
N LEU A 318 -12.74 9.43 10.26
CA LEU A 318 -11.70 9.72 9.27
C LEU A 318 -11.39 11.22 9.19
N THR A 319 -12.45 12.05 9.14
CA THR A 319 -12.31 13.51 9.10
C THR A 319 -11.55 14.04 10.33
N ALA A 320 -11.81 13.48 11.52
CA ALA A 320 -11.09 13.83 12.75
C ALA A 320 -9.59 13.49 12.69
N GLN A 321 -9.18 12.59 11.79
CA GLN A 321 -7.76 12.29 11.52
C GLN A 321 -7.18 13.10 10.33
N GLY A 322 -7.93 14.04 9.77
CA GLY A 322 -7.53 14.81 8.60
C GLY A 322 -7.64 14.06 7.29
N MET A 323 -8.43 12.99 7.27
CA MET A 323 -8.68 12.21 6.06
C MET A 323 -9.98 12.68 5.41
N GLY A 324 -9.91 13.09 4.16
CA GLY A 324 -11.08 13.35 3.34
C GLY A 324 -11.55 12.06 2.63
N LEU A 325 -12.81 12.05 2.18
CA LEU A 325 -13.34 10.93 1.40
C LEU A 325 -13.35 11.27 -0.10
N ASN A 326 -12.91 10.31 -0.89
CA ASN A 326 -12.98 10.39 -2.35
C ASN A 326 -13.20 8.97 -2.90
N PRO A 327 -14.44 8.45 -2.81
CA PRO A 327 -14.73 7.11 -3.31
C PRO A 327 -14.51 7.03 -4.82
N MET A 328 -13.70 6.05 -5.25
CA MET A 328 -13.42 5.78 -6.66
C MET A 328 -13.75 4.33 -6.99
N THR A 329 -14.27 4.10 -8.19
CA THR A 329 -14.36 2.75 -8.75
C THR A 329 -12.96 2.19 -9.05
N PRO A 330 -12.78 0.86 -9.20
CA PRO A 330 -11.51 0.26 -9.60
C PRO A 330 -10.94 0.90 -10.87
N GLN A 331 -11.77 1.18 -11.86
CA GLN A 331 -11.38 1.80 -13.13
C GLN A 331 -10.93 3.26 -12.94
N ALA A 332 -11.71 4.04 -12.18
CA ALA A 332 -11.36 5.43 -11.88
C ALA A 332 -10.05 5.54 -11.09
N LEU A 333 -9.85 4.64 -10.10
CA LEU A 333 -8.61 4.57 -9.32
C LEU A 333 -7.41 4.20 -10.21
N THR A 334 -7.57 3.22 -11.11
CA THR A 334 -6.52 2.83 -12.06
C THR A 334 -6.11 4.01 -12.95
N ALA A 335 -7.08 4.74 -13.49
CA ALA A 335 -6.83 5.94 -14.31
C ALA A 335 -6.14 7.05 -13.50
N ALA A 336 -6.62 7.33 -12.29
CA ALA A 336 -6.03 8.32 -11.40
C ALA A 336 -4.56 7.99 -11.05
N LEU A 337 -4.26 6.74 -10.75
CA LEU A 337 -2.88 6.29 -10.48
C LEU A 337 -1.96 6.44 -11.70
N ALA A 338 -2.48 6.21 -12.92
CA ALA A 338 -1.71 6.38 -14.16
C ALA A 338 -1.36 7.86 -14.39
N GLU A 339 -2.33 8.75 -14.26
CA GLU A 339 -2.12 10.20 -14.39
C GLU A 339 -1.19 10.75 -13.31
N GLU A 340 -1.38 10.29 -12.06
CA GLU A 340 -0.52 10.70 -10.95
C GLU A 340 0.93 10.24 -11.19
N ARG A 341 1.15 9.03 -11.66
CA ARG A 341 2.47 8.49 -12.00
C ARG A 341 3.17 9.34 -13.07
N LYS A 342 2.44 9.71 -14.12
CA LYS A 342 2.94 10.59 -15.19
C LYS A 342 3.35 11.96 -14.65
N ARG A 343 2.51 12.57 -13.82
CA ARG A 343 2.81 13.85 -13.16
C ARG A 343 4.09 13.78 -12.32
N TYR A 344 4.29 12.71 -11.53
CA TYR A 344 5.51 12.55 -10.75
C TYR A 344 6.74 12.26 -11.61
N ALA A 345 6.59 11.59 -12.76
CA ALA A 345 7.68 11.43 -13.73
C ALA A 345 8.15 12.79 -14.28
N GLU A 346 7.22 13.67 -14.63
CA GLU A 346 7.50 15.02 -15.10
C GLU A 346 8.18 15.86 -14.01
N LEU A 347 7.69 15.82 -12.76
CA LEU A 347 8.29 16.53 -11.63
C LEU A 347 9.70 16.01 -11.32
N ALA A 348 9.92 14.70 -11.27
CA ALA A 348 11.22 14.11 -11.04
C ALA A 348 12.23 14.51 -12.12
N LYS A 349 11.82 14.44 -13.40
CA LYS A 349 12.66 14.87 -14.52
C LYS A 349 13.00 16.37 -14.44
N ALA A 350 12.01 17.21 -14.23
CA ALA A 350 12.18 18.66 -14.19
C ALA A 350 13.00 19.16 -13.00
N SER A 351 12.95 18.44 -11.87
CA SER A 351 13.76 18.74 -10.69
C SER A 351 15.21 18.26 -10.76
N GLY A 352 15.55 17.46 -11.78
CA GLY A 352 16.86 16.81 -11.85
C GLY A 352 17.05 15.70 -10.80
N TYR A 353 15.96 15.16 -10.26
CA TYR A 353 16.04 14.06 -9.29
C TYR A 353 16.74 12.84 -9.91
N VAL A 354 17.74 12.33 -9.21
CA VAL A 354 18.48 11.13 -9.64
C VAL A 354 17.90 9.93 -8.90
N PRO A 355 17.33 8.92 -9.61
CA PRO A 355 16.80 7.73 -8.98
C PRO A 355 17.85 6.93 -8.20
N GLU A 356 17.47 6.44 -7.03
CA GLU A 356 18.32 5.70 -6.10
C GLU A 356 18.02 4.19 -6.15
N PRO A 357 18.91 3.30 -5.70
CA PRO A 357 18.57 1.88 -5.44
C PRO A 357 17.44 1.78 -4.41
N ALA A 358 16.51 0.83 -4.62
CA ALA A 358 15.33 0.65 -3.77
C ALA A 358 15.65 -0.02 -2.43
#